data_125d4365bb7081d702530e1e37b4bac8
#
_entry.id   125d4365bb7081d702530e1e37b4bac8
#
_cell.length_a   1.000
_cell.length_b   1.000
_cell.length_c   1.000
_cell.angle_alpha   90.00
_cell.angle_beta   90.00
_cell.angle_gamma   90.00
#
_symmetry.space_group_name_H-M   'P 1'
#
loop_
_entity.id
_entity.type
_entity.pdbx_description
1 polymer ?
#
loop_
_entity_poly.entity_id
_entity_poly.type
_entity_poly.pdbx_seq_one_letter_code
_entity_poly.pdbx_strand_id
1 'polypeptide(L)' 'MYQIEAKPTTYAGVRFRSQLEATWAAFFDVAGMPWEYEPVQLPGWVPDFRLFGRFLCEVKPIEMTGFSAALE' A
#
# COMPACT_ATOMS: atom_id res chain seq x y z
N MET A 1 21.94 4.80 4.79
CA MET A 1 20.95 4.12 3.94
C MET A 1 19.73 3.72 4.72
N TYR A 2 18.58 4.00 4.18
CA TYR A 2 17.32 3.73 4.82
C TYR A 2 16.71 2.44 4.28
N GLN A 3 16.30 1.55 5.15
CA GLN A 3 15.69 0.30 4.75
C GLN A 3 14.33 0.15 5.41
N ILE A 4 13.38 -0.34 4.63
CA ILE A 4 12.05 -0.66 5.14
C ILE A 4 11.92 -2.17 5.18
N GLU A 5 11.76 -2.70 6.38
CA GLU A 5 11.55 -4.13 6.54
C GLU A 5 10.10 -4.47 6.35
N ALA A 6 9.84 -5.56 5.64
CA ALA A 6 8.48 -6.07 5.51
C ALA A 6 8.12 -6.77 6.81
N LYS A 7 7.24 -6.16 7.59
CA LYS A 7 6.83 -6.67 8.88
C LYS A 7 5.31 -6.80 8.89
N PRO A 8 4.79 -8.02 8.97
CA PRO A 8 3.33 -8.20 8.94
C PRO A 8 2.66 -7.38 10.03
N THR A 9 1.59 -6.70 9.68
CA THR A 9 0.90 -5.78 10.57
C THR A 9 -0.60 -5.93 10.37
N THR A 10 -1.36 -5.98 11.45
CA THR A 10 -2.81 -6.09 11.38
C THR A 10 -3.43 -4.73 11.64
N TYR A 11 -4.37 -4.34 10.78
CA TYR A 11 -5.12 -3.11 10.93
C TYR A 11 -6.55 -3.34 10.42
N ALA A 12 -7.54 -2.89 11.18
CA ALA A 12 -8.96 -3.01 10.83
C ALA A 12 -9.35 -4.45 10.50
N GLY A 13 -8.75 -5.40 11.21
CA GLY A 13 -9.04 -6.82 11.02
C GLY A 13 -8.37 -7.43 9.81
N VAL A 14 -7.55 -6.68 9.09
CA VAL A 14 -6.86 -7.17 7.89
C VAL A 14 -5.37 -7.32 8.21
N ARG A 15 -4.80 -8.44 7.79
CA ARG A 15 -3.38 -8.69 7.99
C ARG A 15 -2.62 -8.25 6.74
N PHE A 16 -1.84 -7.20 6.88
CA PHE A 16 -1.04 -6.64 5.80
C PHE A 16 0.35 -7.26 5.82
N ARG A 17 0.97 -7.34 4.64
CA ARG A 17 2.31 -7.89 4.53
C ARG A 17 3.37 -6.98 5.12
N SER A 18 3.08 -5.68 5.21
CA SER A 18 4.04 -4.72 5.72
C SER A 18 3.33 -3.64 6.51
N GLN A 19 4.12 -2.98 7.36
CA GLN A 19 3.63 -1.84 8.13
C GLN A 19 3.29 -0.67 7.21
N LEU A 20 4.03 -0.53 6.11
CA LEU A 20 3.76 0.53 5.15
C LEU A 20 2.37 0.39 4.53
N GLU A 21 2.00 -0.83 4.15
CA GLU A 21 0.69 -1.07 3.58
C GLU A 21 -0.41 -0.78 4.58
N ALA A 22 -0.22 -1.22 5.85
CA ALA A 22 -1.21 -0.94 6.90
C ALA A 22 -1.36 0.56 7.12
N THR A 23 -0.25 1.30 7.04
CA THR A 23 -0.27 2.75 7.20
C THR A 23 -1.07 3.40 6.08
N TRP A 24 -0.93 2.92 4.85
CA TRP A 24 -1.71 3.43 3.75
C TRP A 24 -3.20 3.16 3.93
N ALA A 25 -3.55 1.96 4.44
CA ALA A 25 -4.95 1.65 4.71
C ALA A 25 -5.53 2.62 5.73
N ALA A 26 -4.78 2.92 6.79
CA ALA A 26 -5.22 3.88 7.80
C ALA A 26 -5.38 5.28 7.18
N PHE A 27 -4.48 5.66 6.29
CA PHE A 27 -4.59 6.94 5.58
C PHE A 27 -5.87 6.98 4.74
N PHE A 28 -6.16 5.90 4.01
CA PHE A 28 -7.37 5.85 3.20
C PHE A 28 -8.61 6.02 4.06
N ASP A 29 -8.63 5.39 5.24
CA ASP A 29 -9.76 5.56 6.16
C ASP A 29 -9.94 7.00 6.58
N VAL A 30 -8.85 7.66 6.96
CA VAL A 30 -8.89 9.06 7.38
C VAL A 30 -9.34 9.95 6.23
N ALA A 31 -8.91 9.63 5.03
CA ALA A 31 -9.26 10.42 3.84
C ALA A 31 -10.66 10.10 3.29
N GLY A 32 -11.35 9.12 3.89
CA GLY A 32 -12.68 8.75 3.43
C GLY A 32 -12.66 7.98 2.13
N MET A 33 -11.59 7.24 1.86
CA MET A 33 -11.43 6.49 0.61
C MET A 33 -11.66 5.01 0.87
N PRO A 34 -12.78 4.45 0.41
CA PRO A 34 -13.03 3.01 0.57
C PRO A 34 -11.94 2.19 -0.10
N TRP A 35 -11.47 1.17 0.59
CA TRP A 35 -10.35 0.37 0.09
C TRP A 35 -10.58 -1.12 0.32
N GLU A 36 -9.95 -1.94 -0.52
CA GLU A 36 -9.86 -3.39 -0.35
C GLU A 36 -8.40 -3.77 -0.51
N TYR A 37 -7.94 -4.70 0.32
CA TYR A 37 -6.56 -5.15 0.28
C TYR A 37 -6.44 -6.43 -0.53
N GLU A 38 -5.52 -6.45 -1.52
CA GLU A 38 -5.28 -7.59 -2.39
C GLU A 38 -6.58 -8.15 -2.95
N PRO A 39 -7.36 -7.28 -3.63
CA PRO A 39 -8.73 -7.65 -4.00
C PRO A 39 -8.83 -8.73 -5.07
N VAL A 40 -7.82 -8.82 -5.94
CA VAL A 40 -7.83 -9.77 -7.05
C VAL A 40 -6.41 -10.23 -7.30
N GLN A 41 -6.30 -11.41 -7.94
CA GLN A 41 -5.01 -11.94 -8.35
C GLN A 41 -5.01 -11.98 -9.87
N LEU A 42 -4.18 -11.15 -10.47
CA LEU A 42 -4.06 -11.08 -11.92
C LEU A 42 -2.83 -11.86 -12.37
N PRO A 43 -2.77 -12.28 -13.63
CA PRO A 43 -1.57 -12.97 -14.12
C PRO A 43 -0.34 -12.08 -13.93
N GLY A 44 0.61 -12.54 -13.13
CA GLY A 44 1.85 -11.83 -12.90
C GLY A 44 1.76 -10.63 -11.97
N TRP A 45 0.59 -10.37 -11.36
CA TRP A 45 0.47 -9.18 -10.51
C TRP A 45 -0.67 -9.32 -9.53
N VAL A 46 -0.38 -9.06 -8.25
CA VAL A 46 -1.40 -8.96 -7.21
C VAL A 46 -1.38 -7.52 -6.73
N PRO A 47 -2.34 -6.68 -7.15
CA PRO A 47 -2.38 -5.29 -6.69
C PRO A 47 -2.54 -5.23 -5.18
N ASP A 48 -1.93 -4.23 -4.54
CA ASP A 48 -2.02 -4.08 -3.10
C ASP A 48 -3.40 -3.62 -2.66
N PHE A 49 -3.97 -2.65 -3.39
CA PHE A 49 -5.26 -2.08 -3.02
C PHE A 49 -6.15 -1.84 -4.22
N ARG A 50 -7.45 -1.86 -3.97
CA ARG A 50 -8.44 -1.31 -4.87
C ARG A 50 -9.18 -0.20 -4.13
N LEU A 51 -9.21 1.00 -4.71
CA LEU A 51 -9.85 2.17 -4.10
C LEU A 51 -11.16 2.45 -4.81
N PHE A 52 -12.18 2.81 -4.05
CA PHE A 52 -13.52 3.15 -4.56
C PHE A 52 -14.10 2.05 -5.44
N GLY A 53 -13.69 0.83 -5.21
CA GLY A 53 -14.18 -0.30 -5.99
C GLY A 53 -13.71 -0.33 -7.43
N ARG A 54 -12.75 0.56 -7.83
CA ARG A 54 -12.35 0.64 -9.24
C ARG A 54 -10.86 0.86 -9.49
N PHE A 55 -10.13 1.52 -8.63
CA PHE A 55 -8.73 1.88 -8.93
C PHE A 55 -7.78 0.91 -8.25
N LEU A 56 -7.01 0.18 -9.06
CA LEU A 56 -5.99 -0.72 -8.56
C LEU A 56 -4.70 0.05 -8.35
N CYS A 57 -4.05 -0.14 -7.21
CA CYS A 57 -2.81 0.56 -6.93
C CYS A 57 -1.85 -0.31 -6.18
N GLU A 58 -0.59 0.07 -6.24
CA GLU A 58 0.49 -0.65 -5.61
C GLU A 58 1.29 0.30 -4.73
N VAL A 59 1.60 -0.15 -3.51
CA VAL A 59 2.39 0.63 -2.56
C VAL A 59 3.84 0.23 -2.72
N LYS A 60 4.70 1.23 -2.92
CA LYS A 60 6.13 0.97 -3.06
C LYS A 60 6.91 1.81 -2.06
N PRO A 61 7.87 1.21 -1.36
CA PRO A 61 8.77 2.00 -0.52
C PRO A 61 9.63 2.90 -1.41
N ILE A 62 9.83 4.13 -0.96
CA ILE A 62 10.59 5.11 -1.71
C ILE A 62 11.78 5.53 -0.88
N GLU A 63 12.99 5.35 -1.42
CA GLU A 63 14.19 5.84 -0.77
C GLU A 63 14.29 7.34 -0.99
N MET A 64 15.05 8.01 -0.11
CA MET A 64 15.17 9.46 -0.21
C MET A 64 15.68 9.90 -1.58
N THR A 65 16.70 9.21 -2.10
CA THR A 65 17.25 9.55 -3.42
C THR A 65 16.21 9.29 -4.53
N GLY A 66 15.48 8.17 -4.42
CA GLY A 66 14.46 7.85 -5.39
C GLY A 66 13.29 8.81 -5.33
N PHE A 67 12.98 9.28 -4.13
CA PHE A 67 11.88 10.22 -3.96
C PHE A 67 12.19 11.55 -4.66
N SER A 68 13.42 12.00 -4.53
CA SER A 68 13.84 13.23 -5.18
C SER A 68 13.67 13.14 -6.69
N ALA A 69 14.09 12.02 -7.26
CA ALA A 69 13.94 11.80 -8.70
C ALA A 69 12.47 11.74 -9.11
N ALA A 70 11.64 11.17 -8.27
CA ALA A 70 10.23 11.02 -8.60
C ALA A 70 9.50 12.36 -8.65
N LEU A 71 10.03 13.37 -7.96
CA LEU A 71 9.41 14.68 -7.95
C LEU A 71 9.78 15.53 -9.16
N GLU A 72 10.76 15.11 -9.91
CA GLU A 72 11.17 15.82 -11.10
C GLU A 72 10.46 15.32 -12.32
#